data_55235a4d9f12f4b73f3c3e9ba3a27f8d
#
_entry.id   55235a4d9f12f4b73f3c3e9ba3a27f8d
#
_cell.length_a   1.000
_cell.length_b   1.000
_cell.length_c   1.000
_cell.angle_alpha   90.00
_cell.angle_beta   90.00
_cell.angle_gamma   90.00
#
_symmetry.space_group_name_H-M   'P 1'
#
loop_
_entity.id
_entity.type
_entity.pdbx_description
1 polymer ?
#
loop_
_entity_poly.entity_id
_entity_poly.type
_entity_poly.pdbx_seq_one_letter_code
_entity_poly.pdbx_strand_id
1 'polypeptide(L)'
;MSLIARLFWSQFFGILFLGVAVADDGLFTANEVLDVVLTGPVDKTARDKRRPRERVFRIAVGDAEWPVEVRTRGKSRLVYCGFPPLRLNFAEDELASGPFVGLDKMKLVTQCRDSSTSRDDLFEEYAAYRMLNEVTALSHRVRLLRIRYVDSDKPQRDPLVQYAFAIEPQEQVARRNGADALAVKHLGVSRVNREQAALVFVFQYLIANIDWSLVRAKDADECCHNMKVLTAEDEQLLIPYDFDLSGLVNARYARRLPNMRKSSVRERQYMGYCIGGLDLSAAVALFVARKKPIMAVLDELDWYNAAETQ
;
A
#
# COMPACT_ATOMS: atom_id res chain seq x y z
N MET A 1 -41.59 6.61 73.49
CA MET A 1 -41.26 5.40 72.72
C MET A 1 -40.76 5.87 71.36
N SER A 2 -39.46 5.75 71.21
CA SER A 2 -38.70 6.39 70.06
C SER A 2 -38.47 5.34 68.99
N LEU A 3 -38.90 5.61 67.74
CA LEU A 3 -38.54 4.82 66.56
C LEU A 3 -37.40 5.52 65.84
N ILE A 4 -36.23 4.86 65.82
CA ILE A 4 -35.04 5.29 65.08
C ILE A 4 -35.12 4.67 63.71
N ALA A 5 -35.29 5.52 62.66
CA ALA A 5 -35.18 5.13 61.26
C ALA A 5 -33.69 5.14 60.87
N ARG A 6 -33.14 3.97 60.49
CA ARG A 6 -31.83 3.82 59.89
C ARG A 6 -31.90 4.05 58.38
N LEU A 7 -31.33 5.12 57.87
CA LEU A 7 -31.04 5.32 56.45
C LEU A 7 -29.80 4.50 56.07
N PHE A 8 -29.99 3.55 55.16
CA PHE A 8 -28.89 2.88 54.42
C PHE A 8 -28.51 3.77 53.22
N TRP A 9 -27.35 4.32 53.27
CA TRP A 9 -26.74 5.02 52.11
C TRP A 9 -25.94 3.97 51.33
N SER A 10 -26.50 3.53 50.19
CA SER A 10 -25.82 2.69 49.22
C SER A 10 -24.92 3.60 48.34
N GLN A 11 -23.63 3.55 48.56
CA GLN A 11 -22.65 4.17 47.67
C GLN A 11 -22.45 3.27 46.43
N PHE A 12 -23.05 3.66 45.32
CA PHE A 12 -22.73 3.10 44.02
C PHE A 12 -21.37 3.68 43.58
N PHE A 13 -20.30 2.91 43.70
CA PHE A 13 -19.02 3.18 43.09
C PHE A 13 -19.13 2.83 41.59
N GLY A 14 -19.45 3.82 40.78
CA GLY A 14 -19.38 3.71 39.33
C GLY A 14 -17.90 3.65 38.91
N ILE A 15 -17.43 2.45 38.56
CA ILE A 15 -16.13 2.29 37.89
C ILE A 15 -16.27 2.88 36.50
N LEU A 16 -15.76 4.10 36.31
CA LEU A 16 -15.58 4.73 35.01
C LEU A 16 -14.46 3.96 34.30
N PHE A 17 -14.79 3.04 33.42
CA PHE A 17 -13.83 2.53 32.44
C PHE A 17 -13.52 3.66 31.46
N LEU A 18 -12.48 4.41 31.75
CA LEU A 18 -11.79 5.21 30.76
C LEU A 18 -11.16 4.22 29.76
N GLY A 19 -11.91 3.93 28.70
CA GLY A 19 -11.34 3.31 27.52
C GLY A 19 -10.27 4.27 27.00
N VAL A 20 -9.02 3.94 27.23
CA VAL A 20 -7.90 4.56 26.52
C VAL A 20 -8.13 4.18 25.06
N ALA A 21 -8.70 5.09 24.27
CA ALA A 21 -8.61 5.01 22.83
C ALA A 21 -7.10 5.05 22.52
N VAL A 22 -6.53 3.88 22.25
CA VAL A 22 -5.20 3.82 21.62
C VAL A 22 -5.42 4.52 20.28
N ALA A 23 -4.96 5.77 20.18
CA ALA A 23 -4.89 6.44 18.91
C ALA A 23 -4.03 5.53 18.02
N ASP A 24 -4.65 5.00 16.95
CA ASP A 24 -3.94 4.26 15.91
C ASP A 24 -3.18 5.31 15.08
N ASP A 25 -2.09 5.86 15.65
CA ASP A 25 -1.24 6.89 15.04
C ASP A 25 -0.33 6.29 13.96
N GLY A 26 -0.67 5.12 13.45
CA GLY A 26 0.09 4.43 12.42
C GLY A 26 0.18 5.22 11.10
N LEU A 27 1.26 5.02 10.37
CA LEU A 27 1.56 5.71 9.10
C LEU A 27 0.38 5.69 8.10
N PHE A 28 -0.44 4.66 8.12
CA PHE A 28 -1.51 4.40 7.14
C PHE A 28 -2.91 4.82 7.59
N THR A 29 -3.03 5.55 8.69
CA THR A 29 -4.34 6.00 9.23
C THR A 29 -4.76 7.37 8.70
N ALA A 30 -3.82 8.13 8.17
CA ALA A 30 -4.06 9.46 7.60
C ALA A 30 -3.77 9.48 6.09
N ASN A 31 -4.36 10.44 5.37
CA ASN A 31 -4.25 10.58 3.92
C ASN A 31 -3.39 11.77 3.48
N GLU A 32 -3.14 12.74 4.36
CA GLU A 32 -2.35 13.94 4.06
C GLU A 32 -0.92 13.54 3.68
N VAL A 33 -0.30 14.32 2.81
CA VAL A 33 1.12 14.12 2.46
C VAL A 33 1.98 14.26 3.71
N LEU A 34 2.88 13.31 3.93
CA LEU A 34 3.82 13.36 5.04
C LEU A 34 5.20 13.82 4.53
N ASP A 35 5.70 14.92 5.07
CA ASP A 35 7.06 15.38 4.83
C ASP A 35 8.07 14.53 5.59
N VAL A 36 9.05 14.01 4.85
CA VAL A 36 10.06 13.09 5.38
C VAL A 36 11.45 13.52 4.93
N VAL A 37 12.43 13.46 5.81
CA VAL A 37 13.85 13.56 5.45
C VAL A 37 14.48 12.18 5.56
N LEU A 38 15.12 11.72 4.49
CA LEU A 38 15.84 10.45 4.44
C LEU A 38 17.32 10.71 4.19
N THR A 39 18.14 10.56 5.23
CA THR A 39 19.58 10.86 5.20
C THR A 39 20.39 9.56 5.19
N GLY A 40 21.30 9.40 4.24
CA GLY A 40 22.17 8.23 4.11
C GLY A 40 22.88 8.19 2.75
N PRO A 41 23.58 7.11 2.41
CA PRO A 41 24.33 6.99 1.14
C PRO A 41 23.38 6.75 -0.06
N VAL A 42 22.59 7.78 -0.42
CA VAL A 42 21.48 7.74 -1.38
C VAL A 42 21.92 7.26 -2.75
N ASP A 43 22.91 7.94 -3.35
CA ASP A 43 23.41 7.60 -4.70
C ASP A 43 23.96 6.18 -4.78
N LYS A 44 24.61 5.74 -3.71
CA LYS A 44 25.22 4.41 -3.61
C LYS A 44 24.13 3.34 -3.52
N THR A 45 23.12 3.59 -2.72
CA THR A 45 21.95 2.71 -2.59
C THR A 45 21.19 2.63 -3.91
N ALA A 46 20.89 3.74 -4.56
CA ALA A 46 20.17 3.77 -5.84
C ALA A 46 20.88 3.02 -6.97
N ARG A 47 22.22 2.93 -6.92
CA ARG A 47 23.02 2.16 -7.88
C ARG A 47 23.10 0.66 -7.60
N ASP A 48 22.78 0.22 -6.40
CA ASP A 48 22.79 -1.21 -6.01
C ASP A 48 21.61 -2.01 -6.59
N LYS A 49 21.41 -1.93 -7.91
CA LYS A 49 20.27 -2.54 -8.60
C LYS A 49 20.41 -4.04 -8.80
N ARG A 50 21.65 -4.53 -9.08
CA ARG A 50 21.91 -5.96 -9.35
C ARG A 50 22.08 -6.79 -8.08
N ARG A 51 22.62 -6.18 -7.02
CA ARG A 51 22.84 -6.80 -5.72
C ARG A 51 22.41 -5.85 -4.62
N PRO A 52 21.11 -5.77 -4.34
CA PRO A 52 20.59 -4.89 -3.30
C PRO A 52 21.26 -5.19 -1.96
N ARG A 53 21.82 -4.15 -1.33
CA ARG A 53 22.43 -4.23 0.01
C ARG A 53 21.72 -3.29 0.93
N GLU A 54 21.44 -3.73 2.13
CA GLU A 54 20.93 -2.86 3.19
C GLU A 54 22.05 -1.92 3.63
N ARG A 55 21.68 -0.65 3.83
CA ARG A 55 22.56 0.42 4.29
C ARG A 55 21.84 1.22 5.36
N VAL A 56 22.61 1.66 6.34
CA VAL A 56 22.09 2.49 7.43
C VAL A 56 21.73 3.88 6.90
N PHE A 57 20.51 4.29 7.20
CA PHE A 57 19.96 5.62 6.98
C PHE A 57 19.33 6.14 8.28
N ARG A 58 18.97 7.40 8.27
CA ARG A 58 18.11 8.02 9.27
C ARG A 58 16.88 8.57 8.56
N ILE A 59 15.71 8.30 9.10
CA ILE A 59 14.44 8.83 8.62
C ILE A 59 13.89 9.80 9.64
N ALA A 60 13.52 11.03 9.23
CA ALA A 60 13.01 12.05 10.12
C ALA A 60 11.65 12.57 9.66
N VAL A 61 10.79 12.89 10.65
CA VAL A 61 9.50 13.57 10.48
C VAL A 61 9.43 14.67 11.54
N GLY A 62 9.36 15.93 11.11
CA GLY A 62 9.53 17.07 12.00
C GLY A 62 10.89 17.01 12.71
N ASP A 63 10.89 17.12 14.03
CA ASP A 63 12.08 17.07 14.86
C ASP A 63 12.47 15.66 15.33
N ALA A 64 11.64 14.66 15.03
CA ALA A 64 11.88 13.28 15.45
C ALA A 64 12.61 12.49 14.34
N GLU A 65 13.54 11.64 14.74
CA GLU A 65 14.40 10.88 13.84
C GLU A 65 14.60 9.44 14.35
N TRP A 66 14.61 8.50 13.40
CA TRP A 66 14.78 7.05 13.67
C TRP A 66 15.85 6.46 12.76
N PRO A 67 16.62 5.47 13.22
CA PRO A 67 17.48 4.67 12.35
C PRO A 67 16.63 3.75 11.48
N VAL A 68 17.10 3.51 10.25
CA VAL A 68 16.43 2.61 9.31
C VAL A 68 17.43 2.03 8.33
N GLU A 69 17.34 0.76 8.02
CA GLU A 69 18.10 0.16 6.93
C GLU A 69 17.34 0.26 5.62
N VAL A 70 18.05 0.70 4.57
CA VAL A 70 17.44 0.94 3.26
C VAL A 70 18.18 0.17 2.17
N ARG A 71 17.41 -0.47 1.28
CA ARG A 71 17.92 -1.09 0.05
C ARG A 71 16.98 -0.90 -1.11
N THR A 72 17.49 -1.07 -2.31
CA THR A 72 16.64 -1.17 -3.51
C THR A 72 15.79 -2.43 -3.50
N ARG A 73 14.63 -2.39 -4.16
CA ARG A 73 13.70 -3.52 -4.33
C ARG A 73 13.05 -3.53 -5.71
N GLY A 74 12.36 -4.62 -6.00
CA GLY A 74 11.61 -4.83 -7.24
C GLY A 74 12.38 -5.67 -8.25
N LYS A 75 11.80 -5.85 -9.43
CA LYS A 75 12.38 -6.58 -10.56
C LYS A 75 12.48 -5.66 -11.79
N SER A 76 11.34 -5.36 -12.41
CA SER A 76 11.23 -4.51 -13.61
C SER A 76 11.75 -3.10 -13.37
N ARG A 77 11.31 -2.44 -12.31
CA ARG A 77 11.72 -1.06 -11.97
C ARG A 77 13.22 -0.91 -11.64
N LEU A 78 13.90 -1.97 -11.19
CA LEU A 78 15.36 -1.94 -11.04
C LEU A 78 16.07 -1.74 -12.39
N VAL A 79 15.45 -2.18 -13.48
CA VAL A 79 16.02 -2.03 -14.84
C VAL A 79 15.65 -0.67 -15.44
N TYR A 80 14.40 -0.27 -15.30
CA TYR A 80 13.85 0.90 -16.02
C TYR A 80 14.03 2.23 -15.30
N CYS A 81 13.99 2.24 -13.94
CA CYS A 81 14.04 3.47 -13.18
C CYS A 81 15.46 3.98 -12.95
N GLY A 82 15.65 5.29 -13.09
CA GLY A 82 16.87 5.99 -12.64
C GLY A 82 16.99 5.91 -11.12
N PHE A 83 15.90 6.18 -10.42
CA PHE A 83 15.76 6.03 -8.97
C PHE A 83 14.79 4.86 -8.67
N PRO A 84 15.31 3.69 -8.26
CA PRO A 84 14.48 2.50 -8.10
C PRO A 84 13.67 2.53 -6.79
N PRO A 85 12.57 1.76 -6.69
CA PRO A 85 11.85 1.60 -5.43
C PRO A 85 12.75 1.08 -4.30
N LEU A 86 12.41 1.48 -3.07
CA LEU A 86 13.18 1.16 -1.88
C LEU A 86 12.40 0.20 -0.97
N ARG A 87 13.13 -0.47 -0.12
CA ARG A 87 12.62 -1.16 1.05
C ARG A 87 13.30 -0.57 2.27
N LEU A 88 12.49 -0.15 3.21
CA LEU A 88 12.91 0.30 4.53
C LEU A 88 12.73 -0.87 5.50
N ASN A 89 13.72 -1.08 6.35
CA ASN A 89 13.75 -2.12 7.38
C ASN A 89 14.00 -1.42 8.72
N PHE A 90 13.04 -1.47 9.60
CA PHE A 90 13.09 -0.83 10.91
C PHE A 90 13.44 -1.88 11.97
N ALA A 91 14.16 -1.48 13.00
CA ALA A 91 14.29 -2.27 14.22
C ALA A 91 13.08 -1.95 15.10
N GLU A 92 12.17 -2.92 15.29
CA GLU A 92 10.90 -2.71 16.01
C GLU A 92 11.09 -2.18 17.44
N ASP A 93 12.16 -2.61 18.12
CA ASP A 93 12.54 -2.19 19.47
C ASP A 93 13.01 -0.72 19.55
N GLU A 94 13.38 -0.12 18.43
CA GLU A 94 13.79 1.29 18.34
C GLU A 94 12.64 2.24 17.99
N LEU A 95 11.43 1.72 17.72
CA LEU A 95 10.25 2.49 17.30
C LEU A 95 9.25 2.69 18.46
N ALA A 96 9.68 3.31 19.53
CA ALA A 96 8.82 3.54 20.70
C ALA A 96 7.69 4.57 20.46
N SER A 97 7.82 5.44 19.44
CA SER A 97 6.83 6.48 19.12
C SER A 97 6.95 6.94 17.68
N GLY A 98 5.93 7.68 17.20
CA GLY A 98 5.91 8.28 15.87
C GLY A 98 5.20 7.44 14.81
N PRO A 99 5.17 7.90 13.54
CA PRO A 99 4.35 7.31 12.49
C PRO A 99 4.80 5.92 12.04
N PHE A 100 6.01 5.48 12.42
CA PHE A 100 6.58 4.20 11.99
C PHE A 100 6.41 3.08 13.02
N VAL A 101 5.74 3.34 14.14
CA VAL A 101 5.48 2.32 15.19
C VAL A 101 4.78 1.09 14.59
N GLY A 102 5.26 -0.09 14.97
CA GLY A 102 4.73 -1.37 14.51
C GLY A 102 5.10 -1.73 13.06
N LEU A 103 6.07 -1.03 12.45
CA LEU A 103 6.64 -1.37 11.15
C LEU A 103 7.96 -2.11 11.33
N ASP A 104 8.06 -3.33 10.81
CA ASP A 104 9.32 -4.04 10.56
C ASP A 104 9.84 -3.66 9.16
N LYS A 105 9.09 -3.99 8.14
CA LYS A 105 9.49 -3.81 6.73
C LYS A 105 8.45 -3.06 5.95
N MET A 106 8.86 -1.96 5.33
CA MET A 106 8.00 -1.11 4.53
C MET A 106 8.49 -1.04 3.08
N LYS A 107 7.57 -1.22 2.14
CA LYS A 107 7.82 -0.98 0.71
C LYS A 107 7.57 0.49 0.41
N LEU A 108 8.56 1.12 -0.24
CA LEU A 108 8.45 2.49 -0.71
C LEU A 108 8.50 2.48 -2.24
N VAL A 109 7.42 2.93 -2.86
CA VAL A 109 7.37 3.20 -4.30
C VAL A 109 7.88 4.60 -4.52
N THR A 110 8.96 4.74 -5.28
CA THR A 110 9.63 6.01 -5.53
C THR A 110 9.30 6.53 -6.92
N GLN A 111 9.43 7.81 -7.14
CA GLN A 111 9.39 8.41 -8.45
C GLN A 111 10.52 7.84 -9.31
N CYS A 112 10.17 7.22 -10.44
CA CYS A 112 11.09 6.44 -11.27
C CYS A 112 12.23 7.28 -11.87
N ARG A 113 11.95 8.53 -12.21
CA ARG A 113 12.87 9.53 -12.75
C ARG A 113 12.50 10.91 -12.23
N ASP A 114 13.45 11.83 -12.26
CA ASP A 114 13.21 13.23 -11.95
C ASP A 114 12.52 13.91 -13.14
N SER A 115 11.22 13.76 -13.25
CA SER A 115 10.38 14.35 -14.28
C SER A 115 8.91 14.38 -13.85
N SER A 116 8.15 15.37 -14.33
CA SER A 116 6.70 15.47 -14.09
C SER A 116 5.96 14.19 -14.47
N THR A 117 6.25 13.62 -15.63
CA THR A 117 5.60 12.38 -16.09
C THR A 117 5.83 11.19 -15.16
N SER A 118 7.03 11.05 -14.56
CA SER A 118 7.28 9.99 -13.58
C SER A 118 6.61 10.28 -12.25
N ARG A 119 6.34 11.53 -11.94
CA ARG A 119 5.52 11.93 -10.79
C ARG A 119 4.06 11.59 -11.04
N ASP A 120 3.54 11.87 -12.23
CA ASP A 120 2.18 11.55 -12.61
C ASP A 120 1.95 10.03 -12.58
N ASP A 121 2.85 9.22 -13.16
CA ASP A 121 2.83 7.75 -13.05
C ASP A 121 2.75 7.27 -11.59
N LEU A 122 3.51 7.93 -10.67
CA LEU A 122 3.50 7.60 -9.24
C LEU A 122 2.14 7.92 -8.60
N PHE A 123 1.58 9.08 -8.90
CA PHE A 123 0.29 9.52 -8.37
C PHE A 123 -0.85 8.66 -8.88
N GLU A 124 -0.84 8.28 -10.14
CA GLU A 124 -1.85 7.40 -10.73
C GLU A 124 -1.79 5.98 -10.10
N GLU A 125 -0.58 5.46 -9.83
CA GLU A 125 -0.46 4.19 -9.10
C GLU A 125 -0.94 4.32 -7.63
N TYR A 126 -0.58 5.42 -6.95
CA TYR A 126 -1.10 5.73 -5.61
C TYR A 126 -2.63 5.80 -5.61
N ALA A 127 -3.23 6.46 -6.62
CA ALA A 127 -4.68 6.53 -6.77
C ALA A 127 -5.32 5.16 -6.94
N ALA A 128 -4.70 4.24 -7.69
CA ALA A 128 -5.23 2.88 -7.85
C ALA A 128 -5.42 2.19 -6.49
N TYR A 129 -4.45 2.30 -5.58
CA TYR A 129 -4.60 1.79 -4.21
C TYR A 129 -5.72 2.50 -3.46
N ARG A 130 -5.77 3.83 -3.50
CA ARG A 130 -6.78 4.64 -2.82
C ARG A 130 -8.19 4.34 -3.33
N MET A 131 -8.37 4.19 -4.64
CA MET A 131 -9.65 3.80 -5.25
C MET A 131 -10.14 2.45 -4.73
N LEU A 132 -9.24 1.48 -4.56
CA LEU A 132 -9.60 0.18 -3.99
C LEU A 132 -9.94 0.29 -2.49
N ASN A 133 -9.24 1.15 -1.74
CA ASN A 133 -9.55 1.41 -0.33
C ASN A 133 -10.97 1.99 -0.14
N GLU A 134 -11.50 2.72 -1.13
CA GLU A 134 -12.88 3.23 -1.09
C GLU A 134 -13.94 2.13 -1.22
N VAL A 135 -13.55 0.93 -1.65
CA VAL A 135 -14.47 -0.18 -1.94
C VAL A 135 -14.36 -1.30 -0.92
N THR A 136 -13.15 -1.55 -0.41
CA THR A 136 -12.91 -2.65 0.53
C THR A 136 -11.78 -2.37 1.51
N ALA A 137 -11.94 -2.85 2.75
CA ALA A 137 -10.87 -2.91 3.74
C ALA A 137 -9.83 -4.01 3.41
N LEU A 138 -10.17 -5.01 2.60
CA LEU A 138 -9.27 -6.08 2.15
C LEU A 138 -8.38 -5.59 1.01
N SER A 139 -7.57 -4.58 1.29
CA SER A 139 -6.66 -3.92 0.36
C SER A 139 -5.51 -3.27 1.13
N HIS A 140 -4.36 -3.09 0.51
CA HIS A 140 -3.28 -2.32 1.13
C HIS A 140 -3.67 -0.85 1.24
N ARG A 141 -3.54 -0.24 2.41
CA ARG A 141 -3.52 1.21 2.56
C ARG A 141 -2.20 1.75 2.05
N VAL A 142 -2.20 3.00 1.64
CA VAL A 142 -0.99 3.68 1.16
C VAL A 142 -0.89 5.07 1.77
N ARG A 143 0.34 5.56 1.96
CA ARG A 143 0.60 6.91 2.43
C ARG A 143 1.50 7.65 1.46
N LEU A 144 1.05 8.80 0.97
CA LEU A 144 1.87 9.67 0.14
C LEU A 144 2.90 10.41 1.00
N LEU A 145 4.14 10.40 0.55
CA LEU A 145 5.29 11.03 1.22
C LEU A 145 5.93 12.03 0.26
N ARG A 146 6.34 13.19 0.78
CA ARG A 146 7.28 14.09 0.11
C ARG A 146 8.64 13.93 0.78
N ILE A 147 9.58 13.32 0.08
CA ILE A 147 10.85 12.91 0.66
C ILE A 147 11.97 13.82 0.20
N ARG A 148 12.68 14.39 1.17
CA ARG A 148 13.96 15.07 0.99
C ARG A 148 15.08 14.04 1.19
N TYR A 149 15.71 13.60 0.10
CA TYR A 149 16.84 12.67 0.12
C TYR A 149 18.14 13.43 0.32
N VAL A 150 18.81 13.23 1.44
CA VAL A 150 20.10 13.85 1.80
C VAL A 150 21.20 12.80 1.65
N ASP A 151 22.10 12.99 0.67
CA ASP A 151 23.19 12.04 0.45
C ASP A 151 24.34 12.29 1.43
N SER A 152 24.53 11.38 2.38
CA SER A 152 25.59 11.47 3.40
C SER A 152 27.01 11.40 2.80
N ASP A 153 27.17 10.76 1.64
CA ASP A 153 28.48 10.69 0.93
C ASP A 153 28.76 12.01 0.14
N LYS A 154 27.76 12.91 0.04
CA LYS A 154 27.86 14.18 -0.70
C LYS A 154 27.14 15.32 0.04
N PRO A 155 27.60 15.71 1.24
CA PRO A 155 26.89 16.66 2.11
C PRO A 155 26.77 18.07 1.53
N GLN A 156 27.57 18.42 0.52
CA GLN A 156 27.54 19.72 -0.16
C GLN A 156 26.54 19.78 -1.34
N ARG A 157 25.93 18.64 -1.69
CA ARG A 157 24.96 18.57 -2.77
C ARG A 157 23.57 18.92 -2.25
N ASP A 158 22.82 19.71 -3.00
CA ASP A 158 21.42 19.98 -2.70
C ASP A 158 20.63 18.67 -2.62
N PRO A 159 19.78 18.52 -1.60
CA PRO A 159 18.93 17.35 -1.44
C PRO A 159 17.99 17.17 -2.65
N LEU A 160 17.80 15.93 -3.07
CA LEU A 160 16.77 15.58 -4.04
C LEU A 160 15.41 15.55 -3.32
N VAL A 161 14.43 16.33 -3.77
CA VAL A 161 13.06 16.30 -3.22
C VAL A 161 12.14 15.64 -4.24
N GLN A 162 11.52 14.53 -3.86
CA GLN A 162 10.60 13.79 -4.73
C GLN A 162 9.46 13.17 -3.92
N TYR A 163 8.34 12.92 -4.61
CA TYR A 163 7.27 12.12 -4.05
C TYR A 163 7.59 10.63 -4.07
N ALA A 164 7.02 9.94 -3.10
CA ALA A 164 7.01 8.50 -2.99
C ALA A 164 5.74 8.09 -2.25
N PHE A 165 5.34 6.83 -2.32
CA PHE A 165 4.32 6.35 -1.39
C PHE A 165 4.75 5.05 -0.70
N ALA A 166 4.39 4.97 0.58
CA ALA A 166 4.53 3.77 1.39
C ALA A 166 3.34 2.84 1.15
N ILE A 167 3.59 1.53 1.16
CA ILE A 167 2.55 0.49 1.07
C ILE A 167 2.46 -0.23 2.41
N GLU A 168 1.25 -0.34 2.95
CA GLU A 168 0.94 -1.08 4.18
C GLU A 168 1.45 -2.53 4.07
N PRO A 169 2.20 -3.04 5.07
CA PRO A 169 2.60 -4.43 5.09
C PRO A 169 1.42 -5.40 5.10
N GLN A 170 1.58 -6.57 4.45
CA GLN A 170 0.54 -7.59 4.38
C GLN A 170 0.05 -8.03 5.77
N GLU A 171 0.95 -8.08 6.71
CA GLU A 171 0.68 -8.47 8.11
C GLU A 171 -0.23 -7.45 8.82
N GLN A 172 -0.11 -6.17 8.50
CA GLN A 172 -1.02 -5.13 9.00
C GLN A 172 -2.41 -5.23 8.35
N VAL A 173 -2.46 -5.46 7.03
CA VAL A 173 -3.73 -5.73 6.33
C VAL A 173 -4.43 -6.94 6.96
N ALA A 174 -3.70 -8.01 7.24
CA ALA A 174 -4.23 -9.20 7.89
C ALA A 174 -4.80 -8.87 9.27
N ARG A 175 -3.99 -8.30 10.17
CA ARG A 175 -4.40 -7.96 11.54
C ARG A 175 -5.68 -7.13 11.61
N ARG A 176 -5.77 -6.04 10.81
CA ARG A 176 -6.96 -5.16 10.86
C ARG A 176 -8.23 -5.76 10.26
N ASN A 177 -8.09 -6.88 9.54
CA ASN A 177 -9.23 -7.62 8.97
C ASN A 177 -9.49 -8.95 9.70
N GLY A 178 -8.85 -9.22 10.84
CA GLY A 178 -9.04 -10.48 11.57
C GLY A 178 -8.60 -11.71 10.77
N ALA A 179 -7.58 -11.56 9.92
CA ALA A 179 -7.06 -12.59 9.04
C ALA A 179 -5.56 -12.83 9.29
N ASP A 180 -5.02 -13.89 8.71
CA ASP A 180 -3.61 -14.22 8.72
C ASP A 180 -3.00 -14.10 7.33
N ALA A 181 -1.73 -13.65 7.26
CA ALA A 181 -0.97 -13.65 6.03
C ALA A 181 -0.64 -15.09 5.62
N LEU A 182 -0.96 -15.47 4.40
CA LEU A 182 -0.78 -16.83 3.90
C LEU A 182 0.22 -16.88 2.75
N ALA A 183 1.33 -17.61 2.96
CA ALA A 183 2.24 -17.99 1.90
C ALA A 183 1.78 -19.32 1.28
N VAL A 184 1.40 -19.31 0.00
CA VAL A 184 0.89 -20.49 -0.70
C VAL A 184 1.71 -20.79 -1.95
N LYS A 185 1.97 -22.07 -2.21
CA LYS A 185 2.54 -22.52 -3.50
C LYS A 185 1.47 -22.60 -4.60
N HIS A 186 0.26 -22.95 -4.21
CA HIS A 186 -0.89 -23.07 -5.09
C HIS A 186 -2.12 -22.53 -4.38
N LEU A 187 -2.89 -21.73 -5.11
CA LEU A 187 -4.16 -21.23 -4.61
C LEU A 187 -5.20 -22.36 -4.62
N GLY A 188 -5.87 -22.56 -3.49
CA GLY A 188 -6.99 -23.49 -3.42
C GLY A 188 -8.26 -22.82 -3.95
N VAL A 189 -8.55 -22.96 -5.24
CA VAL A 189 -9.68 -22.25 -5.91
C VAL A 189 -11.01 -22.46 -5.19
N SER A 190 -11.24 -23.64 -4.60
CA SER A 190 -12.45 -23.94 -3.83
C SER A 190 -12.55 -23.18 -2.50
N ARG A 191 -11.45 -22.69 -1.99
CA ARG A 191 -11.36 -21.90 -0.74
C ARG A 191 -11.36 -20.39 -0.97
N VAL A 192 -11.28 -19.95 -2.23
CA VAL A 192 -11.30 -18.51 -2.53
C VAL A 192 -12.66 -17.93 -2.16
N ASN A 193 -12.68 -16.89 -1.34
CA ASN A 193 -13.90 -16.13 -1.07
C ASN A 193 -14.40 -15.50 -2.37
N ARG A 194 -15.60 -15.90 -2.78
CA ARG A 194 -16.14 -15.56 -4.10
C ARG A 194 -16.51 -14.10 -4.24
N GLU A 195 -17.09 -13.53 -3.21
CA GLU A 195 -17.52 -12.11 -3.22
C GLU A 195 -16.32 -11.18 -3.32
N GLN A 196 -15.28 -11.45 -2.50
CA GLN A 196 -14.07 -10.67 -2.50
C GLN A 196 -13.26 -10.88 -3.80
N ALA A 197 -13.22 -12.09 -4.34
CA ALA A 197 -12.60 -12.36 -5.65
C ALA A 197 -13.33 -11.63 -6.78
N ALA A 198 -14.67 -11.61 -6.78
CA ALA A 198 -15.46 -10.86 -7.75
C ALA A 198 -15.11 -9.37 -7.72
N LEU A 199 -15.01 -8.79 -6.52
CA LEU A 199 -14.61 -7.40 -6.33
C LEU A 199 -13.22 -7.13 -6.90
N VAL A 200 -12.24 -7.98 -6.60
CA VAL A 200 -10.88 -7.85 -7.14
C VAL A 200 -10.88 -7.94 -8.66
N PHE A 201 -11.60 -8.89 -9.26
CA PHE A 201 -11.64 -9.07 -10.71
C PHE A 201 -12.29 -7.87 -11.42
N VAL A 202 -13.36 -7.31 -10.84
CA VAL A 202 -13.99 -6.09 -11.36
C VAL A 202 -13.04 -4.90 -11.23
N PHE A 203 -12.35 -4.76 -10.11
CA PHE A 203 -11.36 -3.69 -9.93
C PHE A 203 -10.22 -3.77 -10.94
N GLN A 204 -9.60 -4.95 -11.11
CA GLN A 204 -8.52 -5.15 -12.08
C GLN A 204 -8.97 -4.82 -13.52
N TYR A 205 -10.21 -5.18 -13.87
CA TYR A 205 -10.80 -4.80 -15.16
C TYR A 205 -11.04 -3.28 -15.25
N LEU A 206 -11.53 -2.64 -14.18
CA LEU A 206 -11.80 -1.20 -14.13
C LEU A 206 -10.55 -0.37 -14.45
N ILE A 207 -9.41 -0.71 -13.82
CA ILE A 207 -8.13 -0.02 -14.03
C ILE A 207 -7.34 -0.54 -15.23
N ALA A 208 -7.91 -1.44 -16.05
CA ALA A 208 -7.25 -2.11 -17.17
C ALA A 208 -5.92 -2.79 -16.76
N ASN A 209 -5.87 -3.44 -15.60
CA ASN A 209 -4.71 -4.20 -15.17
C ASN A 209 -4.79 -5.65 -15.61
N ILE A 210 -3.78 -6.12 -16.34
CA ILE A 210 -3.62 -7.51 -16.75
C ILE A 210 -2.32 -8.14 -16.23
N ASP A 211 -1.51 -7.37 -15.49
CA ASP A 211 -0.24 -7.83 -14.92
C ASP A 211 -0.46 -8.50 -13.54
N TRP A 212 -1.36 -9.46 -13.51
CA TRP A 212 -1.63 -10.26 -12.32
C TRP A 212 -2.04 -11.69 -12.66
N SER A 213 -1.87 -12.60 -11.72
CA SER A 213 -2.23 -14.02 -11.92
C SER A 213 -2.45 -14.72 -10.60
N LEU A 214 -3.42 -15.64 -10.57
CA LEU A 214 -3.66 -16.57 -9.45
C LEU A 214 -2.90 -17.90 -9.62
N VAL A 215 -2.07 -17.99 -10.63
CA VAL A 215 -1.23 -19.17 -10.90
C VAL A 215 0.21 -18.84 -10.55
N ARG A 216 0.89 -19.78 -9.91
CA ARG A 216 2.31 -19.66 -9.62
C ARG A 216 3.13 -19.59 -10.91
N ALA A 217 4.03 -18.64 -11.03
CA ALA A 217 5.01 -18.62 -12.09
C ALA A 217 5.95 -19.82 -11.96
N LYS A 218 6.46 -20.33 -13.10
CA LYS A 218 7.30 -21.54 -13.16
C LYS A 218 8.52 -21.45 -12.22
N ASP A 219 9.11 -20.26 -12.14
CA ASP A 219 10.34 -19.99 -11.39
C ASP A 219 10.07 -19.26 -10.06
N ALA A 220 8.82 -19.24 -9.56
CA ALA A 220 8.47 -18.64 -8.28
C ALA A 220 8.26 -19.72 -7.22
N ASP A 221 8.68 -19.42 -5.99
CA ASP A 221 8.47 -20.30 -4.84
C ASP A 221 7.00 -20.28 -4.39
N GLU A 222 6.31 -19.15 -4.59
CA GLU A 222 4.95 -18.90 -4.14
C GLU A 222 4.01 -18.51 -5.30
N CYS A 223 2.72 -18.81 -5.17
CA CYS A 223 1.64 -18.12 -5.84
C CYS A 223 1.53 -16.74 -5.19
N CYS A 224 1.12 -15.68 -5.76
CA CYS A 224 0.64 -15.48 -7.10
C CYS A 224 1.39 -14.26 -7.68
N HIS A 225 1.13 -13.87 -8.93
CA HIS A 225 1.75 -12.67 -9.47
C HIS A 225 0.92 -11.44 -9.11
N ASN A 226 1.52 -10.41 -8.52
CA ASN A 226 0.91 -9.15 -8.09
C ASN A 226 -0.39 -9.33 -7.26
N MET A 227 -0.41 -10.40 -6.46
CA MET A 227 -1.50 -10.76 -5.59
C MET A 227 -0.95 -11.37 -4.31
N LYS A 228 -1.37 -10.88 -3.15
CA LYS A 228 -1.13 -11.50 -1.85
C LYS A 228 -2.37 -12.28 -1.45
N VAL A 229 -2.19 -13.28 -0.59
CA VAL A 229 -3.28 -14.11 -0.08
C VAL A 229 -3.32 -13.97 1.44
N LEU A 230 -4.49 -13.70 1.97
CA LEU A 230 -4.77 -13.84 3.39
C LEU A 230 -5.69 -15.05 3.60
N THR A 231 -5.81 -15.51 4.84
CA THR A 231 -6.79 -16.53 5.22
C THR A 231 -7.58 -16.08 6.43
N ALA A 232 -8.89 -16.27 6.38
CA ALA A 232 -9.82 -16.08 7.49
C ALA A 232 -10.92 -17.14 7.39
N GLU A 233 -11.27 -17.80 8.50
CA GLU A 233 -12.34 -18.81 8.55
C GLU A 233 -12.23 -19.87 7.43
N ASP A 234 -11.00 -20.36 7.16
CA ASP A 234 -10.68 -21.32 6.09
C ASP A 234 -10.86 -20.81 4.65
N GLU A 235 -11.25 -19.55 4.45
CA GLU A 235 -11.32 -18.91 3.15
C GLU A 235 -10.02 -18.21 2.78
N GLN A 236 -9.73 -18.12 1.50
CA GLN A 236 -8.60 -17.40 0.93
C GLN A 236 -9.07 -16.07 0.34
N LEU A 237 -8.45 -14.99 0.82
CA LEU A 237 -8.77 -13.61 0.45
C LEU A 237 -7.64 -13.05 -0.44
N LEU A 238 -8.00 -12.49 -1.58
CA LEU A 238 -7.07 -11.98 -2.60
C LEU A 238 -6.78 -10.50 -2.37
N ILE A 239 -5.52 -10.14 -2.15
CA ILE A 239 -5.11 -8.75 -1.93
C ILE A 239 -4.20 -8.30 -3.10
N PRO A 240 -4.73 -7.56 -4.08
CA PRO A 240 -3.95 -7.11 -5.24
C PRO A 240 -2.99 -5.97 -4.87
N TYR A 241 -1.87 -5.91 -5.59
CA TYR A 241 -0.86 -4.86 -5.45
C TYR A 241 -0.05 -4.71 -6.74
N ASP A 242 0.81 -3.68 -6.83
CA ASP A 242 1.71 -3.40 -7.96
C ASP A 242 0.92 -3.05 -9.24
N PHE A 243 0.31 -1.87 -9.27
CA PHE A 243 -0.59 -1.42 -10.33
C PHE A 243 0.09 -0.58 -11.42
N ASP A 244 1.40 -0.46 -11.40
CA ASP A 244 2.19 0.38 -12.31
C ASP A 244 2.04 0.03 -13.79
N LEU A 245 1.76 -1.24 -14.12
CA LEU A 245 1.53 -1.69 -15.49
C LEU A 245 0.05 -1.70 -15.88
N SER A 246 -0.84 -1.14 -15.06
CA SER A 246 -2.26 -0.98 -15.42
C SER A 246 -2.46 0.08 -16.50
N GLY A 247 -3.58 -0.01 -17.21
CA GLY A 247 -3.97 1.01 -18.19
C GLY A 247 -4.35 2.35 -17.56
N LEU A 248 -4.72 2.37 -16.27
CA LEU A 248 -4.93 3.61 -15.52
C LEU A 248 -3.64 4.41 -15.44
N VAL A 249 -2.56 3.77 -14.98
CA VAL A 249 -1.23 4.40 -14.83
C VAL A 249 -0.56 4.61 -16.18
N ASN A 250 -0.63 3.63 -17.08
CA ASN A 250 0.00 3.68 -18.40
C ASN A 250 1.45 4.17 -18.36
N ALA A 251 2.20 3.69 -17.36
CA ALA A 251 3.58 4.11 -17.13
C ALA A 251 4.43 3.98 -18.40
N ARG A 252 5.39 4.88 -18.61
CA ARG A 252 6.22 4.91 -19.84
C ARG A 252 6.97 3.61 -20.13
N TYR A 253 7.22 2.79 -19.14
CA TYR A 253 7.80 1.47 -19.28
C TYR A 253 6.75 0.37 -19.42
N ALA A 254 5.45 0.68 -19.27
CA ALA A 254 4.38 -0.27 -19.50
C ALA A 254 4.37 -0.70 -20.97
N ARG A 255 4.42 -2.00 -21.20
CA ARG A 255 4.45 -2.58 -22.53
C ARG A 255 3.33 -3.61 -22.65
N ARG A 256 2.91 -3.85 -23.88
CA ARG A 256 2.00 -4.93 -24.19
C ARG A 256 2.57 -6.25 -23.65
N LEU A 257 1.82 -6.90 -22.75
CA LEU A 257 2.19 -8.20 -22.20
C LEU A 257 1.82 -9.32 -23.21
N PRO A 258 2.51 -10.47 -23.17
CA PRO A 258 2.25 -11.57 -24.12
C PRO A 258 0.82 -12.11 -24.12
N ASN A 259 0.14 -12.05 -22.96
CA ASN A 259 -1.26 -12.46 -22.78
C ASN A 259 -2.29 -11.39 -23.16
N MET A 260 -1.84 -10.23 -23.59
CA MET A 260 -2.71 -9.12 -23.98
C MET A 260 -3.22 -9.31 -25.40
N ARG A 261 -4.55 -9.35 -25.57
CA ARG A 261 -5.22 -9.45 -26.87
C ARG A 261 -5.45 -8.08 -27.54
N LYS A 262 -5.34 -7.03 -26.75
CA LYS A 262 -5.59 -5.64 -27.16
C LYS A 262 -4.31 -4.95 -27.63
N SER A 263 -4.44 -3.87 -28.37
CA SER A 263 -3.31 -3.12 -28.95
C SER A 263 -2.67 -2.15 -27.97
N SER A 264 -3.42 -1.67 -27.00
CA SER A 264 -2.99 -0.69 -26.01
C SER A 264 -3.20 -1.19 -24.58
N VAL A 265 -2.27 -0.85 -23.67
CA VAL A 265 -2.41 -1.15 -22.24
C VAL A 265 -3.63 -0.46 -21.62
N ARG A 266 -4.13 0.60 -22.23
CA ARG A 266 -5.35 1.32 -21.79
C ARG A 266 -6.65 0.58 -22.15
N GLU A 267 -6.59 -0.38 -23.06
CA GLU A 267 -7.78 -1.15 -23.42
C GLU A 267 -8.04 -2.24 -22.38
N ARG A 268 -9.25 -2.24 -21.82
CA ARG A 268 -9.66 -3.21 -20.81
C ARG A 268 -9.76 -4.62 -21.39
N GLN A 269 -9.17 -5.58 -20.70
CA GLN A 269 -9.32 -7.00 -20.96
C GLN A 269 -9.67 -7.71 -19.65
N TYR A 270 -10.78 -8.46 -19.63
CA TYR A 270 -11.14 -9.23 -18.46
C TYR A 270 -10.22 -10.44 -18.32
N MET A 271 -9.58 -10.56 -17.14
CA MET A 271 -8.62 -11.61 -16.79
C MET A 271 -9.09 -12.44 -15.60
N GLY A 272 -10.34 -12.27 -15.14
CA GLY A 272 -10.90 -13.04 -14.03
C GLY A 272 -10.98 -14.53 -14.32
N TYR A 273 -10.86 -15.31 -13.26
CA TYR A 273 -10.89 -16.77 -13.32
C TYR A 273 -12.31 -17.29 -13.20
N CYS A 274 -12.60 -18.42 -13.88
CA CYS A 274 -13.86 -19.13 -13.71
C CYS A 274 -13.87 -19.88 -12.38
N ILE A 275 -14.50 -19.30 -11.39
CA ILE A 275 -14.70 -19.90 -10.06
C ILE A 275 -16.19 -20.24 -9.94
N GLY A 276 -16.52 -21.51 -9.63
CA GLY A 276 -17.92 -21.95 -9.51
C GLY A 276 -18.68 -21.14 -8.45
N GLY A 277 -19.84 -20.59 -8.83
CA GLY A 277 -20.68 -19.75 -7.96
C GLY A 277 -20.17 -18.33 -7.76
N LEU A 278 -19.15 -17.88 -8.50
CA LEU A 278 -18.73 -16.47 -8.49
C LEU A 278 -19.70 -15.64 -9.33
N ASP A 279 -20.25 -14.59 -8.74
CA ASP A 279 -21.13 -13.60 -9.40
C ASP A 279 -20.48 -12.21 -9.34
N LEU A 280 -20.37 -11.54 -10.49
CA LEU A 280 -19.81 -10.20 -10.59
C LEU A 280 -20.84 -9.08 -10.32
N SER A 281 -22.14 -9.41 -10.32
CA SER A 281 -23.20 -8.41 -10.29
C SER A 281 -23.16 -7.53 -9.04
N ALA A 282 -22.98 -8.14 -7.87
CA ALA A 282 -22.86 -7.42 -6.60
C ALA A 282 -21.61 -6.52 -6.56
N ALA A 283 -20.48 -7.02 -7.04
CA ALA A 283 -19.25 -6.24 -7.14
C ALA A 283 -19.41 -5.02 -8.07
N VAL A 284 -20.01 -5.21 -9.25
CA VAL A 284 -20.31 -4.12 -10.19
C VAL A 284 -21.23 -3.09 -9.56
N ALA A 285 -22.31 -3.53 -8.89
CA ALA A 285 -23.23 -2.64 -8.19
C ALA A 285 -22.52 -1.82 -7.10
N LEU A 286 -21.61 -2.43 -6.35
CA LEU A 286 -20.81 -1.75 -5.34
C LEU A 286 -19.91 -0.66 -5.95
N PHE A 287 -19.20 -0.95 -7.05
CA PHE A 287 -18.39 0.07 -7.74
C PHE A 287 -19.23 1.21 -8.28
N VAL A 288 -20.43 0.95 -8.78
CA VAL A 288 -21.38 1.99 -9.22
C VAL A 288 -21.83 2.84 -8.04
N ALA A 289 -22.19 2.23 -6.90
CA ALA A 289 -22.58 2.92 -5.69
C ALA A 289 -21.43 3.77 -5.10
N ARG A 290 -20.19 3.29 -5.20
CA ARG A 290 -18.98 3.99 -4.72
C ARG A 290 -18.32 4.88 -5.76
N LYS A 291 -18.96 5.11 -6.92
CA LYS A 291 -18.40 5.95 -7.99
C LYS A 291 -17.96 7.32 -7.51
N LYS A 292 -18.78 8.01 -6.69
CA LYS A 292 -18.46 9.37 -6.22
C LYS A 292 -17.17 9.41 -5.37
N PRO A 293 -16.99 8.62 -4.29
CA PRO A 293 -15.74 8.61 -3.53
C PRO A 293 -14.54 8.13 -4.36
N ILE A 294 -14.73 7.18 -5.28
CA ILE A 294 -13.66 6.74 -6.20
C ILE A 294 -13.18 7.90 -7.08
N MET A 295 -14.10 8.68 -7.64
CA MET A 295 -13.74 9.84 -8.48
C MET A 295 -13.08 10.95 -7.66
N ALA A 296 -13.50 11.16 -6.40
CA ALA A 296 -12.88 12.14 -5.52
C ALA A 296 -11.38 11.87 -5.27
N VAL A 297 -10.95 10.60 -5.28
CA VAL A 297 -9.53 10.24 -5.21
C VAL A 297 -8.75 10.80 -6.39
N LEU A 298 -9.32 10.81 -7.60
CA LEU A 298 -8.67 11.36 -8.79
C LEU A 298 -8.64 12.90 -8.75
N ASP A 299 -9.73 13.53 -8.30
CA ASP A 299 -9.81 14.98 -8.12
C ASP A 299 -8.76 15.49 -7.10
N GLU A 300 -8.50 14.69 -6.04
CA GLU A 300 -7.45 14.98 -5.05
C GLU A 300 -6.05 15.00 -5.69
N LEU A 301 -5.78 14.12 -6.65
CA LEU A 301 -4.50 14.10 -7.37
C LEU A 301 -4.30 15.32 -8.28
N ASP A 302 -5.34 15.79 -8.94
CA ASP A 302 -5.28 17.00 -9.77
C ASP A 302 -4.89 18.21 -8.93
N TRP A 303 -5.35 18.27 -7.68
CA TRP A 303 -4.96 19.30 -6.73
C TRP A 303 -3.45 19.26 -6.38
N TYR A 304 -2.88 18.08 -6.13
CA TYR A 304 -1.44 17.94 -5.86
C TYR A 304 -0.59 18.38 -7.06
N ASN A 305 -1.01 18.07 -8.28
CA ASN A 305 -0.35 18.51 -9.50
C ASN A 305 -0.39 20.03 -9.68
N ALA A 306 -1.53 20.66 -9.36
CA ALA A 306 -1.71 22.10 -9.49
C ALA A 306 -0.94 22.89 -8.41
N ALA A 307 -0.85 22.40 -7.19
CA ALA A 307 -0.16 23.06 -6.07
C ALA A 307 1.37 23.16 -6.27
N GLU A 308 1.96 22.29 -7.10
CA GLU A 308 3.39 22.32 -7.38
C GLU A 308 3.75 23.17 -8.62
N THR A 309 2.76 23.63 -9.36
CA THR A 309 2.98 24.46 -10.55
C THR A 309 2.94 25.97 -10.23
N GLN A 310 2.64 26.33 -9.00
CA GLN A 310 2.66 27.69 -8.44
C GLN A 310 3.92 27.93 -7.63
#